data_e0cfdcf656b09dd2fa4d1fa28d3bc5f3
#
_entry.id   e0cfdcf656b09dd2fa4d1fa28d3bc5f3
#
_cell.length_a   1.000
_cell.length_b   1.000
_cell.length_c   1.000
_cell.angle_alpha   90.00
_cell.angle_beta   90.00
_cell.angle_gamma   90.00
#
_symmetry.space_group_name_H-M   'P 1'
#
loop_
_entity.id
_entity.type
_entity.pdbx_description
1 polymer ?
#
loop_
_entity_poly.entity_id
_entity_poly.type
_entity_poly.pdbx_seq_one_letter_code
_entity_poly.pdbx_strand_id
1 'polypeptide(L)'
;GDVYKRQEETRIKMARRIRINDLTYPELDVYARDREAQLKFRPAHQPGIFIAESPIVIERALDAGYEPVSLLMEDEHFEKQGRRIISRCGNIPVYTAPFEVLTGITGFQLTRGMLCAMYRGDLPSVEEVCRNARRIAVLENVVNPTNVGAIFRSAAALNMDAVLLTPACSDPLYRRAIRVSMGTVFQVPWTFFTSDGDYITALQKLNFHTAAMALREDSIAIDDLRLRSQPKLAIILGTEGEGLADRTIEQCDDTIRIPMSHGVDSLNVAAASAAVSYTHLTLPTT
;
A
#
# COMPACT_ATOMS: atom_id res chain seq x y z
N GLY A 1 -30.45 -4.45 -16.71
CA GLY A 1 -30.63 -3.35 -15.72
C GLY A 1 -31.40 -3.80 -14.49
N ASP A 2 -32.61 -4.32 -14.63
CA ASP A 2 -33.53 -4.59 -13.51
C ASP A 2 -33.14 -5.79 -12.64
N VAL A 3 -32.53 -6.81 -13.22
CA VAL A 3 -32.09 -8.01 -12.49
C VAL A 3 -30.93 -7.65 -11.54
N TYR A 4 -29.98 -6.83 -11.99
CA TYR A 4 -28.87 -6.36 -11.16
C TYR A 4 -29.35 -5.47 -10.00
N LYS A 5 -30.29 -4.55 -10.27
CA LYS A 5 -30.88 -3.71 -9.22
C LYS A 5 -31.60 -4.55 -8.15
N ARG A 6 -32.39 -5.55 -8.56
CA ARG A 6 -33.08 -6.45 -7.63
C ARG A 6 -32.11 -7.30 -6.79
N GLN A 7 -31.02 -7.78 -7.38
CA GLN A 7 -29.99 -8.52 -6.64
C GLN A 7 -29.25 -7.62 -5.65
N GLU A 8 -28.95 -6.39 -6.04
CA GLU A 8 -28.33 -5.40 -5.15
C GLU A 8 -29.27 -5.03 -3.99
N GLU A 9 -30.54 -4.79 -4.24
CA GLU A 9 -31.55 -4.52 -3.22
C GLU A 9 -31.72 -5.71 -2.25
N THR A 10 -31.69 -6.94 -2.74
CA THR A 10 -31.76 -8.14 -1.91
C THR A 10 -30.55 -8.26 -1.01
N ARG A 11 -29.33 -8.05 -1.53
CA ARG A 11 -28.08 -8.08 -0.75
C ARG A 11 -28.04 -7.01 0.33
N ILE A 12 -28.52 -5.80 0.04
CA ILE A 12 -28.60 -4.71 1.04
C ILE A 12 -29.60 -5.04 2.14
N LYS A 13 -30.75 -5.62 1.80
CA LYS A 13 -31.72 -6.10 2.79
C LYS A 13 -31.18 -7.23 3.69
N MET A 14 -30.19 -7.97 3.21
CA MET A 14 -29.51 -9.01 3.99
C MET A 14 -28.34 -8.45 4.85
N ALA A 15 -27.87 -7.23 4.59
CA ALA A 15 -26.82 -6.61 5.39
C ALA A 15 -27.34 -6.35 6.81
N ARG A 16 -26.58 -6.79 7.81
CA ARG A 16 -26.91 -6.62 9.22
C ARG A 16 -26.58 -5.19 9.67
N ARG A 17 -27.52 -4.26 9.47
CA ARG A 17 -27.37 -2.89 9.98
C ARG A 17 -27.49 -2.85 11.50
N ILE A 18 -26.49 -2.27 12.16
CA ILE A 18 -26.44 -2.09 13.61
C ILE A 18 -26.23 -0.59 13.87
N ARG A 19 -27.27 0.08 14.36
CA ARG A 19 -27.15 1.47 14.74
C ARG A 19 -26.50 1.57 16.11
N ILE A 20 -25.44 2.37 16.23
CA ILE A 20 -24.72 2.60 17.46
C ILE A 20 -24.92 4.04 17.94
N ASN A 21 -24.94 4.22 19.25
CA ASN A 21 -25.10 5.54 19.88
C ASN A 21 -23.83 6.03 20.56
N ASP A 22 -22.86 5.13 20.76
CA ASP A 22 -21.55 5.43 21.35
C ASP A 22 -20.51 4.42 20.82
N LEU A 23 -19.28 4.56 21.30
CA LEU A 23 -18.12 3.81 20.85
C LEU A 23 -17.65 2.73 21.83
N THR A 24 -18.47 2.42 22.82
CA THR A 24 -18.10 1.48 23.87
C THR A 24 -18.27 0.01 23.46
N TYR A 25 -18.83 -0.24 22.29
CA TYR A 25 -18.98 -1.59 21.74
C TYR A 25 -17.59 -2.19 21.45
N PRO A 26 -17.27 -3.38 22.00
CA PRO A 26 -15.97 -4.04 21.79
C PRO A 26 -15.65 -4.30 20.33
N GLU A 27 -16.66 -4.54 19.49
CA GLU A 27 -16.51 -4.77 18.05
C GLU A 27 -16.00 -3.54 17.29
N LEU A 28 -16.08 -2.35 17.92
CA LEU A 28 -15.58 -1.10 17.34
C LEU A 28 -14.14 -0.80 17.73
N ASP A 29 -13.53 -1.58 18.62
CA ASP A 29 -12.15 -1.36 19.05
C ASP A 29 -11.17 -1.37 17.88
N VAL A 30 -11.43 -2.19 16.87
CA VAL A 30 -10.65 -2.25 15.62
C VAL A 30 -10.59 -0.90 14.89
N TYR A 31 -11.61 -0.05 15.05
CA TYR A 31 -11.65 1.28 14.45
C TYR A 31 -11.13 2.37 15.38
N ALA A 32 -11.36 2.24 16.69
CA ALA A 32 -11.24 3.30 17.66
C ALA A 32 -10.01 3.20 18.57
N ARG A 33 -9.64 2.00 19.00
CA ARG A 33 -8.67 1.77 20.07
C ARG A 33 -7.47 0.94 19.67
N ASP A 34 -7.67 -0.06 18.78
CA ASP A 34 -6.59 -0.96 18.39
C ASP A 34 -5.51 -0.23 17.59
N ARG A 35 -4.25 -0.45 17.99
CA ARG A 35 -3.08 0.04 17.27
C ARG A 35 -2.78 -0.88 16.09
N GLU A 36 -2.01 -0.38 15.11
CA GLU A 36 -1.62 -1.13 13.93
C GLU A 36 -1.01 -2.52 14.23
N ALA A 37 -0.20 -2.62 15.27
CA ALA A 37 0.37 -3.89 15.70
C ALA A 37 -0.70 -4.86 16.22
N GLN A 38 -1.71 -4.38 16.94
CA GLN A 38 -2.81 -5.19 17.46
C GLN A 38 -3.74 -5.65 16.32
N LEU A 39 -3.96 -4.82 15.33
CA LEU A 39 -4.71 -5.17 14.13
C LEU A 39 -3.97 -6.25 13.30
N LYS A 40 -2.65 -6.12 13.18
CA LYS A 40 -1.80 -7.05 12.42
C LYS A 40 -1.64 -8.40 13.13
N PHE A 41 -1.38 -8.38 14.43
CA PHE A 41 -1.07 -9.55 15.25
C PHE A 41 -2.20 -9.83 16.26
N ARG A 42 -3.29 -10.40 15.79
CA ARG A 42 -4.44 -10.69 16.62
C ARG A 42 -4.23 -11.97 17.45
N PRO A 43 -4.77 -12.02 18.70
CA PRO A 43 -4.64 -13.18 19.55
C PRO A 43 -5.42 -14.40 19.01
N ALA A 44 -5.08 -15.58 19.54
CA ALA A 44 -5.80 -16.84 19.32
C ALA A 44 -5.93 -17.27 17.84
N HIS A 45 -4.86 -17.14 17.05
CA HIS A 45 -4.81 -17.56 15.64
C HIS A 45 -5.85 -16.87 14.73
N GLN A 46 -6.40 -15.75 15.17
CA GLN A 46 -7.25 -14.94 14.30
C GLN A 46 -6.41 -14.27 13.22
N PRO A 47 -6.90 -14.23 11.97
CA PRO A 47 -6.19 -13.53 10.90
C PRO A 47 -6.07 -12.04 11.24
N GLY A 48 -4.92 -11.46 10.91
CA GLY A 48 -4.72 -10.03 11.02
C GLY A 48 -5.73 -9.26 10.16
N ILE A 49 -5.98 -8.03 10.54
CA ILE A 49 -6.87 -7.12 9.80
C ILE A 49 -6.17 -5.80 9.51
N PHE A 50 -6.76 -5.03 8.62
CA PHE A 50 -6.40 -3.63 8.36
C PHE A 50 -7.67 -2.81 8.16
N ILE A 51 -7.54 -1.48 8.21
CA ILE A 51 -8.64 -0.56 8.04
C ILE A 51 -8.47 0.22 6.73
N ALA A 52 -9.45 0.05 5.84
CA ALA A 52 -9.61 0.86 4.63
C ALA A 52 -10.55 2.04 4.91
N GLU A 53 -10.14 3.25 4.54
CA GLU A 53 -10.88 4.49 4.76
C GLU A 53 -11.26 5.13 3.45
N SER A 54 -12.50 5.46 3.27
CA SER A 54 -13.18 6.03 2.12
C SER A 54 -13.74 5.02 1.10
N PRO A 55 -14.81 5.36 0.41
CA PRO A 55 -15.44 4.48 -0.59
C PRO A 55 -14.47 4.00 -1.67
N ILE A 56 -13.65 4.91 -2.23
CA ILE A 56 -12.69 4.57 -3.30
C ILE A 56 -11.64 3.57 -2.82
N VAL A 57 -11.11 3.76 -1.61
CA VAL A 57 -10.07 2.88 -1.03
C VAL A 57 -10.67 1.50 -0.72
N ILE A 58 -11.89 1.46 -0.18
CA ILE A 58 -12.61 0.21 0.11
C ILE A 58 -12.88 -0.56 -1.19
N GLU A 59 -13.36 0.12 -2.25
CA GLU A 59 -13.57 -0.51 -3.54
C GLU A 59 -12.29 -1.10 -4.13
N ARG A 60 -11.15 -0.39 -4.05
CA ARG A 60 -9.85 -0.89 -4.49
C ARG A 60 -9.41 -2.14 -3.73
N ALA A 61 -9.64 -2.18 -2.43
CA ALA A 61 -9.34 -3.36 -1.61
C ALA A 61 -10.25 -4.55 -1.99
N LEU A 62 -11.55 -4.31 -2.18
CA LEU A 62 -12.49 -5.33 -2.66
C LEU A 62 -12.14 -5.83 -4.07
N ASP A 63 -11.69 -4.94 -4.97
CA ASP A 63 -11.24 -5.30 -6.31
C ASP A 63 -9.97 -6.17 -6.27
N ALA A 64 -9.12 -5.96 -5.28
CA ALA A 64 -7.92 -6.77 -5.03
C ALA A 64 -8.22 -8.11 -4.31
N GLY A 65 -9.49 -8.38 -3.99
CA GLY A 65 -9.91 -9.66 -3.41
C GLY A 65 -9.82 -9.73 -1.87
N TYR A 66 -9.59 -8.61 -1.19
CA TYR A 66 -9.62 -8.59 0.28
C TYR A 66 -11.03 -8.80 0.83
N GLU A 67 -11.15 -9.63 1.86
CA GLU A 67 -12.43 -9.97 2.46
C GLU A 67 -12.81 -9.00 3.58
N PRO A 68 -14.01 -8.36 3.52
CA PRO A 68 -14.46 -7.44 4.53
C PRO A 68 -14.93 -8.18 5.80
N VAL A 69 -14.63 -7.58 6.96
CA VAL A 69 -15.04 -8.07 8.30
C VAL A 69 -16.26 -7.31 8.80
N SER A 70 -16.23 -5.99 8.69
CA SER A 70 -17.31 -5.09 9.08
C SER A 70 -17.16 -3.74 8.40
N LEU A 71 -18.23 -2.97 8.37
CA LEU A 71 -18.27 -1.57 7.92
C LEU A 71 -18.68 -0.65 9.06
N LEU A 72 -18.16 0.55 9.06
CA LEU A 72 -18.57 1.65 9.94
C LEU A 72 -18.75 2.91 9.10
N MET A 73 -19.93 3.54 9.20
CA MET A 73 -20.26 4.72 8.40
C MET A 73 -21.30 5.61 9.07
N GLU A 74 -21.43 6.83 8.58
CA GLU A 74 -22.52 7.70 8.96
C GLU A 74 -23.88 7.14 8.51
N ASP A 75 -24.92 7.41 9.31
CA ASP A 75 -26.28 6.94 9.03
C ASP A 75 -26.73 7.31 7.62
N GLU A 76 -26.40 8.51 7.16
CA GLU A 76 -26.82 9.01 5.83
C GLU A 76 -26.13 8.28 4.65
N HIS A 77 -24.97 7.70 4.86
CA HIS A 77 -24.24 7.00 3.80
C HIS A 77 -24.78 5.61 3.53
N PHE A 78 -25.53 5.02 4.46
CA PHE A 78 -26.05 3.66 4.33
C PHE A 78 -26.88 3.48 3.05
N GLU A 79 -27.79 4.42 2.75
CA GLU A 79 -28.66 4.36 1.57
C GLU A 79 -28.11 5.11 0.34
N LYS A 80 -26.99 5.81 0.52
CA LYS A 80 -26.36 6.61 -0.54
C LYS A 80 -25.12 5.88 -1.08
N GLN A 81 -23.96 6.47 -0.90
CA GLN A 81 -22.68 5.94 -1.41
C GLN A 81 -22.25 4.60 -0.77
N GLY A 82 -22.77 4.28 0.43
CA GLY A 82 -22.51 3.00 1.09
C GLY A 82 -23.21 1.83 0.39
N ARG A 83 -24.32 2.07 -0.27
CA ARG A 83 -25.16 1.03 -0.90
C ARG A 83 -24.38 0.09 -1.81
N ARG A 84 -23.58 0.66 -2.71
CA ARG A 84 -22.75 -0.10 -3.65
C ARG A 84 -21.70 -0.96 -2.95
N ILE A 85 -21.07 -0.42 -1.90
CA ILE A 85 -20.05 -1.15 -1.13
C ILE A 85 -20.70 -2.27 -0.32
N ILE A 86 -21.80 -1.97 0.38
CA ILE A 86 -22.55 -2.96 1.16
C ILE A 86 -22.97 -4.16 0.30
N SER A 87 -23.44 -3.92 -0.92
CA SER A 87 -23.85 -4.99 -1.83
C SER A 87 -22.71 -5.94 -2.23
N ARG A 88 -21.45 -5.49 -2.12
CA ARG A 88 -20.24 -6.28 -2.41
C ARG A 88 -19.69 -7.01 -1.19
N CYS A 89 -20.08 -6.61 0.01
CA CYS A 89 -19.49 -7.10 1.26
C CYS A 89 -20.18 -8.36 1.82
N GLY A 90 -21.29 -8.81 1.25
CA GLY A 90 -22.03 -9.97 1.77
C GLY A 90 -22.74 -9.68 3.09
N ASN A 91 -22.89 -10.70 3.92
CA ASN A 91 -23.63 -10.60 5.20
C ASN A 91 -22.69 -10.29 6.39
N ILE A 92 -22.05 -9.10 6.34
CA ILE A 92 -21.21 -8.61 7.44
C ILE A 92 -21.95 -7.57 8.28
N PRO A 93 -21.52 -7.29 9.53
CA PRO A 93 -22.04 -6.18 10.31
C PRO A 93 -21.76 -4.83 9.64
N VAL A 94 -22.78 -3.97 9.58
CA VAL A 94 -22.67 -2.59 9.13
C VAL A 94 -23.07 -1.67 10.26
N TYR A 95 -22.09 -1.13 10.96
CA TYR A 95 -22.30 -0.19 12.04
C TYR A 95 -22.60 1.18 11.47
N THR A 96 -23.65 1.82 11.96
CA THR A 96 -24.01 3.17 11.54
C THR A 96 -24.26 4.08 12.74
N ALA A 97 -23.86 5.33 12.64
CA ALA A 97 -24.05 6.33 13.67
C ALA A 97 -24.21 7.73 13.08
N PRO A 98 -24.75 8.70 13.84
CA PRO A 98 -24.65 10.11 13.51
C PRO A 98 -23.20 10.59 13.46
N PHE A 99 -22.94 11.62 12.67
CA PHE A 99 -21.61 12.22 12.49
C PHE A 99 -20.92 12.56 13.83
N GLU A 100 -21.66 13.10 14.77
CA GLU A 100 -21.14 13.53 16.10
C GLU A 100 -20.56 12.36 16.90
N VAL A 101 -21.16 11.17 16.77
CA VAL A 101 -20.66 9.95 17.42
C VAL A 101 -19.36 9.49 16.77
N LEU A 102 -19.29 9.55 15.43
CA LEU A 102 -18.13 9.09 14.68
C LEU A 102 -16.92 10.00 14.79
N THR A 103 -17.12 11.30 14.97
CA THR A 103 -16.00 12.26 15.21
C THR A 103 -15.24 11.97 16.49
N GLY A 104 -15.88 11.34 17.48
CA GLY A 104 -15.23 10.88 18.70
C GLY A 104 -14.30 9.68 18.54
N ILE A 105 -14.42 8.90 17.43
CA ILE A 105 -13.64 7.68 17.23
C ILE A 105 -12.18 7.94 16.89
N THR A 106 -11.91 8.93 16.07
CA THR A 106 -10.63 8.97 15.37
C THR A 106 -9.71 10.07 15.85
N GLY A 107 -10.17 10.96 16.75
CA GLY A 107 -9.49 12.24 17.00
C GLY A 107 -9.31 13.04 15.70
N PHE A 108 -9.78 12.50 14.58
CA PHE A 108 -9.85 13.10 13.25
C PHE A 108 -11.30 13.10 12.80
N GLN A 109 -11.72 14.16 12.17
CA GLN A 109 -12.98 14.13 11.42
C GLN A 109 -12.95 12.94 10.46
N LEU A 110 -13.97 12.11 10.47
CA LEU A 110 -14.20 11.09 9.44
C LEU A 110 -14.47 11.83 8.13
N THR A 111 -13.43 12.44 7.59
CA THR A 111 -13.52 13.35 6.43
C THR A 111 -14.00 12.66 5.16
N ARG A 112 -14.19 11.32 5.21
CA ARG A 112 -14.56 10.52 4.05
C ARG A 112 -15.69 9.51 4.32
N GLY A 113 -16.36 9.63 5.45
CA GLY A 113 -17.68 9.04 5.73
C GLY A 113 -17.76 7.53 5.92
N MET A 114 -16.70 6.74 5.68
CA MET A 114 -16.77 5.28 5.72
C MET A 114 -15.43 4.62 6.05
N LEU A 115 -15.49 3.61 6.92
CA LEU A 115 -14.39 2.70 7.26
C LEU A 115 -14.79 1.25 7.00
N CYS A 116 -13.86 0.42 6.57
CA CYS A 116 -14.02 -1.01 6.45
C CYS A 116 -12.84 -1.74 7.12
N ALA A 117 -13.15 -2.62 8.05
CA ALA A 117 -12.18 -3.60 8.54
C ALA A 117 -12.14 -4.77 7.56
N MET A 118 -10.95 -5.19 7.17
CA MET A 118 -10.75 -6.25 6.18
C MET A 118 -9.67 -7.21 6.66
N TYR A 119 -9.82 -8.49 6.34
CA TYR A 119 -8.78 -9.48 6.64
C TYR A 119 -7.53 -9.23 5.80
N ARG A 120 -6.36 -9.44 6.43
CA ARG A 120 -5.10 -9.56 5.72
C ARG A 120 -5.06 -10.94 5.07
N GLY A 121 -4.75 -10.97 3.78
CA GLY A 121 -4.43 -12.21 3.09
C GLY A 121 -2.98 -12.63 3.34
N ASP A 122 -2.64 -13.84 2.93
CA ASP A 122 -1.26 -14.28 2.83
C ASP A 122 -0.53 -13.50 1.74
N LEU A 123 0.73 -13.16 2.02
CA LEU A 123 1.54 -12.46 1.03
C LEU A 123 2.13 -13.49 0.03
N PRO A 124 2.17 -13.13 -1.27
CA PRO A 124 2.86 -13.96 -2.25
C PRO A 124 4.37 -13.99 -1.98
N SER A 125 5.06 -14.99 -2.49
CA SER A 125 6.52 -15.04 -2.46
C SER A 125 7.14 -13.97 -3.37
N VAL A 126 8.43 -13.67 -3.15
CA VAL A 126 9.18 -12.74 -4.01
C VAL A 126 9.20 -13.23 -5.45
N GLU A 127 9.37 -14.53 -5.66
CA GLU A 127 9.37 -15.17 -6.98
C GLU A 127 8.03 -15.02 -7.70
N GLU A 128 6.92 -15.16 -6.97
CA GLU A 128 5.57 -14.97 -7.54
C GLU A 128 5.35 -13.54 -7.97
N VAL A 129 5.70 -12.56 -7.11
CA VAL A 129 5.58 -11.13 -7.42
C VAL A 129 6.47 -10.73 -8.61
N CYS A 130 7.67 -11.31 -8.69
CA CYS A 130 8.66 -10.98 -9.72
C CYS A 130 8.52 -11.75 -11.03
N ARG A 131 7.62 -12.74 -11.13
CA ARG A 131 7.53 -13.66 -12.26
C ARG A 131 7.48 -12.95 -13.61
N ASN A 132 6.63 -11.95 -13.74
CA ASN A 132 6.44 -11.20 -14.98
C ASN A 132 6.90 -9.72 -14.84
N ALA A 133 7.49 -9.37 -13.71
CA ALA A 133 7.91 -8.00 -13.44
C ALA A 133 9.19 -7.67 -14.21
N ARG A 134 9.24 -6.47 -14.76
CA ARG A 134 10.38 -5.90 -15.49
C ARG A 134 10.97 -4.68 -14.79
N ARG A 135 10.15 -3.89 -14.12
CA ARG A 135 10.53 -2.66 -13.41
C ARG A 135 9.97 -2.70 -12.01
N ILE A 136 10.84 -2.83 -11.02
CA ILE A 136 10.43 -2.92 -9.61
C ILE A 136 11.15 -1.90 -8.75
N ALA A 137 10.47 -1.42 -7.72
CA ALA A 137 11.05 -0.66 -6.64
C ALA A 137 11.31 -1.58 -5.44
N VAL A 138 12.44 -1.42 -4.79
CA VAL A 138 12.81 -2.15 -3.58
C VAL A 138 13.05 -1.14 -2.47
N LEU A 139 12.36 -1.27 -1.36
CA LEU A 139 12.46 -0.39 -0.21
C LEU A 139 13.33 -1.04 0.87
N GLU A 140 14.44 -0.40 1.22
CA GLU A 140 15.29 -0.83 2.31
C GLU A 140 15.06 0.08 3.53
N ASN A 141 14.52 -0.51 4.60
CA ASN A 141 14.34 0.14 5.91
C ASN A 141 13.52 1.45 5.87
N VAL A 142 12.58 1.58 4.95
CA VAL A 142 11.68 2.73 4.88
C VAL A 142 10.61 2.61 5.97
N VAL A 143 10.89 3.14 7.13
CA VAL A 143 10.06 2.98 8.35
C VAL A 143 8.89 3.97 8.44
N ASN A 144 8.88 5.03 7.64
CA ASN A 144 7.80 6.01 7.65
C ASN A 144 6.64 5.55 6.76
N PRO A 145 5.45 5.27 7.30
CA PRO A 145 4.30 4.80 6.51
C PRO A 145 3.81 5.84 5.49
N THR A 146 4.08 7.13 5.72
CA THR A 146 3.78 8.18 4.73
C THR A 146 4.64 8.01 3.48
N ASN A 147 5.93 7.73 3.64
CA ASN A 147 6.83 7.51 2.52
C ASN A 147 6.47 6.22 1.77
N VAL A 148 6.20 5.14 2.49
CA VAL A 148 5.73 3.88 1.88
C VAL A 148 4.48 4.14 1.03
N GLY A 149 3.46 4.79 1.59
CA GLY A 149 2.23 5.12 0.86
C GLY A 149 2.47 6.00 -0.38
N ALA A 150 3.33 7.01 -0.27
CA ALA A 150 3.66 7.89 -1.40
C ALA A 150 4.44 7.15 -2.50
N ILE A 151 5.33 6.23 -2.14
CA ILE A 151 6.05 5.38 -3.10
C ILE A 151 5.08 4.48 -3.86
N PHE A 152 4.14 3.82 -3.17
CA PHE A 152 3.09 3.02 -3.83
C PHE A 152 2.24 3.85 -4.77
N ARG A 153 1.91 5.09 -4.40
CA ARG A 153 1.17 6.00 -5.28
C ARG A 153 1.94 6.33 -6.54
N SER A 154 3.23 6.62 -6.42
CA SER A 154 4.12 6.86 -7.55
C SER A 154 4.28 5.61 -8.41
N ALA A 155 4.50 4.45 -7.80
CA ALA A 155 4.65 3.17 -8.48
C ALA A 155 3.41 2.84 -9.32
N ALA A 156 2.21 3.02 -8.77
CA ALA A 156 0.96 2.81 -9.51
C ALA A 156 0.79 3.82 -10.66
N ALA A 157 1.03 5.11 -10.38
CA ALA A 157 0.86 6.17 -11.38
C ALA A 157 1.84 6.02 -12.55
N LEU A 158 3.01 5.47 -12.28
CA LEU A 158 4.13 5.37 -13.24
C LEU A 158 4.36 3.92 -13.70
N ASN A 159 3.35 3.06 -13.50
CA ASN A 159 3.30 1.70 -14.03
C ASN A 159 4.52 0.83 -13.68
N MET A 160 5.00 0.94 -12.43
CA MET A 160 5.94 -0.04 -11.88
C MET A 160 5.22 -1.37 -11.69
N ASP A 161 5.90 -2.47 -12.00
CA ASP A 161 5.30 -3.80 -11.96
C ASP A 161 5.13 -4.35 -10.54
N ALA A 162 6.02 -3.96 -9.61
CA ALA A 162 5.97 -4.41 -8.22
C ALA A 162 6.76 -3.50 -7.27
N VAL A 163 6.46 -3.64 -5.98
CA VAL A 163 7.23 -3.07 -4.87
C VAL A 163 7.62 -4.18 -3.90
N LEU A 164 8.92 -4.31 -3.61
CA LEU A 164 9.43 -5.24 -2.61
C LEU A 164 9.96 -4.47 -1.40
N LEU A 165 9.82 -5.04 -0.21
CA LEU A 165 10.17 -4.37 1.03
C LEU A 165 11.07 -5.26 1.90
N THR A 166 12.10 -4.67 2.53
CA THR A 166 12.82 -5.37 3.59
C THR A 166 11.98 -5.46 4.87
N PRO A 167 12.24 -6.43 5.76
CA PRO A 167 11.42 -6.68 6.95
C PRO A 167 11.22 -5.47 7.88
N ALA A 168 12.19 -4.55 7.93
CA ALA A 168 12.12 -3.36 8.77
C ALA A 168 11.26 -2.21 8.19
N CYS A 169 10.81 -2.31 6.95
CA CYS A 169 9.91 -1.32 6.36
C CYS A 169 8.56 -1.26 7.09
N SER A 170 7.96 -0.07 7.10
CA SER A 170 6.55 0.06 7.48
C SER A 170 5.66 -0.77 6.56
N ASP A 171 4.65 -1.36 7.19
CA ASP A 171 3.69 -2.20 6.49
C ASP A 171 2.80 -1.36 5.55
N PRO A 172 2.69 -1.73 4.26
CA PRO A 172 1.82 -1.04 3.30
C PRO A 172 0.34 -1.03 3.70
N LEU A 173 -0.11 -1.97 4.53
CA LEU A 173 -1.48 -2.06 5.03
C LEU A 173 -1.72 -1.27 6.33
N TYR A 174 -0.77 -0.48 6.81
CA TYR A 174 -1.04 0.48 7.88
C TYR A 174 -1.94 1.60 7.37
N ARG A 175 -2.89 2.05 8.20
CA ARG A 175 -3.90 3.08 7.82
C ARG A 175 -3.28 4.30 7.16
N ARG A 176 -2.13 4.75 7.68
CA ARG A 176 -1.43 5.91 7.14
C ARG A 176 -0.92 5.66 5.71
N ALA A 177 -0.33 4.50 5.45
CA ALA A 177 0.17 4.13 4.13
C ALA A 177 -0.99 3.95 3.13
N ILE A 178 -2.05 3.25 3.51
CA ILE A 178 -3.27 3.11 2.69
C ILE A 178 -3.85 4.47 2.33
N ARG A 179 -3.98 5.36 3.30
CA ARG A 179 -4.55 6.71 3.09
C ARG A 179 -3.69 7.56 2.16
N VAL A 180 -2.38 7.62 2.39
CA VAL A 180 -1.45 8.42 1.58
C VAL A 180 -1.38 7.88 0.15
N SER A 181 -1.39 6.58 -0.02
CA SER A 181 -1.43 5.93 -1.33
C SER A 181 -2.78 6.06 -2.05
N MET A 182 -3.81 6.52 -1.36
CA MET A 182 -5.19 6.47 -1.87
C MET A 182 -5.63 5.05 -2.24
N GLY A 183 -5.11 4.03 -1.56
CA GLY A 183 -5.39 2.63 -1.82
C GLY A 183 -4.64 2.02 -3.00
N THR A 184 -3.63 2.68 -3.57
CA THR A 184 -2.81 2.07 -4.64
C THR A 184 -1.95 0.92 -4.14
N VAL A 185 -1.78 0.77 -2.82
CA VAL A 185 -1.20 -0.44 -2.20
C VAL A 185 -1.97 -1.73 -2.57
N PHE A 186 -3.23 -1.62 -2.97
CA PHE A 186 -4.04 -2.74 -3.45
C PHE A 186 -3.93 -2.98 -4.97
N GLN A 187 -3.29 -2.07 -5.71
CA GLN A 187 -3.22 -2.11 -7.17
C GLN A 187 -1.84 -2.53 -7.69
N VAL A 188 -0.79 -2.32 -6.90
CA VAL A 188 0.58 -2.72 -7.25
C VAL A 188 0.93 -3.99 -6.47
N PRO A 189 1.37 -5.07 -7.11
CA PRO A 189 1.85 -6.28 -6.44
C PRO A 189 3.02 -5.95 -5.49
N TRP A 190 3.02 -6.54 -4.30
CA TRP A 190 4.09 -6.33 -3.34
C TRP A 190 4.23 -7.50 -2.37
N THR A 191 5.41 -7.61 -1.77
CA THR A 191 5.68 -8.53 -0.67
C THR A 191 6.90 -8.08 0.13
N PHE A 192 7.12 -8.72 1.29
CA PHE A 192 8.35 -8.56 2.05
C PHE A 192 9.38 -9.63 1.68
N PHE A 193 10.65 -9.26 1.73
CA PHE A 193 11.70 -10.26 1.84
C PHE A 193 11.62 -10.95 3.21
N THR A 194 12.06 -12.19 3.28
CA THR A 194 12.07 -12.97 4.54
C THR A 194 13.17 -12.57 5.49
N SER A 195 14.22 -11.93 4.98
CA SER A 195 15.37 -11.44 5.75
C SER A 195 16.01 -10.23 5.08
N ASP A 196 16.78 -9.45 5.83
CA ASP A 196 17.59 -8.33 5.32
C ASP A 196 18.91 -8.80 4.68
N GLY A 197 19.18 -10.12 4.66
CA GLY A 197 20.50 -10.67 4.34
C GLY A 197 20.86 -10.55 2.87
N ASP A 198 20.37 -11.47 2.04
CA ASP A 198 20.85 -11.67 0.67
C ASP A 198 19.83 -11.30 -0.40
N TYR A 199 18.98 -10.30 -0.13
CA TYR A 199 17.91 -9.96 -1.04
C TYR A 199 18.42 -9.42 -2.40
N ILE A 200 19.58 -8.74 -2.45
CA ILE A 200 20.20 -8.30 -3.71
C ILE A 200 20.59 -9.54 -4.53
N THR A 201 21.26 -10.51 -3.95
CA THR A 201 21.60 -11.77 -4.64
C THR A 201 20.35 -12.52 -5.11
N ALA A 202 19.26 -12.49 -4.33
CA ALA A 202 18.00 -13.10 -4.73
C ALA A 202 17.40 -12.42 -5.97
N LEU A 203 17.45 -11.09 -6.03
CA LEU A 203 17.00 -10.32 -7.21
C LEU A 203 17.85 -10.61 -8.46
N GLN A 204 19.18 -10.68 -8.30
CA GLN A 204 20.10 -11.01 -9.39
C GLN A 204 19.86 -12.42 -9.94
N LYS A 205 19.55 -13.40 -9.07
CA LYS A 205 19.12 -14.76 -9.48
C LYS A 205 17.80 -14.76 -10.26
N LEU A 206 16.93 -13.77 -10.04
CA LEU A 206 15.71 -13.54 -10.83
C LEU A 206 15.95 -12.72 -12.10
N ASN A 207 17.24 -12.51 -12.46
CA ASN A 207 17.72 -11.76 -13.61
C ASN A 207 17.39 -10.25 -13.57
N PHE A 208 17.22 -9.67 -12.39
CA PHE A 208 17.16 -8.22 -12.27
C PHE A 208 18.57 -7.63 -12.24
N HIS A 209 18.78 -6.62 -13.06
CA HIS A 209 19.87 -5.68 -12.89
C HIS A 209 19.53 -4.79 -11.68
N THR A 210 20.40 -4.70 -10.70
CA THR A 210 20.15 -4.02 -9.43
C THR A 210 20.86 -2.67 -9.41
N ALA A 211 20.12 -1.60 -9.10
CA ALA A 211 20.62 -0.22 -9.09
C ALA A 211 20.33 0.44 -7.75
N ALA A 212 21.38 0.70 -6.98
CA ALA A 212 21.29 1.35 -5.66
C ALA A 212 21.19 2.87 -5.81
N MET A 213 20.13 3.49 -5.27
CA MET A 213 19.99 4.94 -5.20
C MET A 213 20.88 5.48 -4.08
N ALA A 214 22.06 5.97 -4.42
CA ALA A 214 23.01 6.54 -3.45
C ALA A 214 23.95 7.57 -4.10
N LEU A 215 24.46 8.48 -3.27
CA LEU A 215 25.47 9.47 -3.68
C LEU A 215 26.87 8.90 -3.47
N ARG A 216 27.45 8.40 -4.54
CA ARG A 216 28.86 7.96 -4.59
C ARG A 216 29.57 8.66 -5.74
N GLU A 217 30.89 8.70 -5.73
CA GLU A 217 31.68 9.33 -6.80
C GLU A 217 31.47 8.66 -8.15
N ASP A 218 31.28 7.35 -8.15
CA ASP A 218 31.05 6.50 -9.31
C ASP A 218 29.57 6.35 -9.71
N SER A 219 28.64 7.05 -9.03
CA SER A 219 27.22 6.96 -9.34
C SER A 219 26.91 7.52 -10.71
N ILE A 220 26.18 6.75 -11.51
CA ILE A 220 25.67 7.16 -12.81
C ILE A 220 24.34 7.91 -12.69
N ALA A 221 23.99 8.70 -13.68
CA ALA A 221 22.70 9.39 -13.68
C ALA A 221 21.54 8.40 -13.90
N ILE A 222 20.38 8.68 -13.28
CA ILE A 222 19.20 7.80 -13.38
C ILE A 222 18.68 7.62 -14.81
N ASP A 223 18.99 8.55 -15.72
CA ASP A 223 18.59 8.53 -17.14
C ASP A 223 19.64 7.88 -18.05
N ASP A 224 20.70 7.29 -17.50
CA ASP A 224 21.72 6.58 -18.26
C ASP A 224 21.11 5.47 -19.12
N LEU A 225 21.50 5.42 -20.39
CA LEU A 225 20.98 4.45 -21.35
C LEU A 225 21.27 3.00 -20.97
N ARG A 226 22.32 2.73 -20.19
CA ARG A 226 22.61 1.38 -19.67
C ARG A 226 21.49 0.83 -18.81
N LEU A 227 20.86 1.67 -17.99
CA LEU A 227 19.73 1.27 -17.15
C LEU A 227 18.47 1.04 -17.99
N ARG A 228 18.23 1.92 -18.96
CA ARG A 228 17.06 1.81 -19.85
C ARG A 228 17.08 0.55 -20.69
N SER A 229 18.26 0.10 -21.10
CA SER A 229 18.43 -1.09 -21.93
C SER A 229 18.27 -2.41 -21.15
N GLN A 230 18.24 -2.37 -19.81
CA GLN A 230 18.09 -3.59 -19.01
C GLN A 230 16.71 -4.22 -19.22
N PRO A 231 16.63 -5.51 -19.52
CA PRO A 231 15.36 -6.24 -19.66
C PRO A 231 14.54 -6.21 -18.36
N LYS A 232 15.22 -6.36 -17.21
CA LYS A 232 14.66 -6.30 -15.86
C LYS A 232 15.52 -5.40 -14.99
N LEU A 233 14.90 -4.44 -14.33
CA LEU A 233 15.58 -3.45 -13.48
C LEU A 233 14.91 -3.36 -12.11
N ALA A 234 15.70 -3.55 -11.05
CA ALA A 234 15.31 -3.32 -9.67
C ALA A 234 16.02 -2.07 -9.15
N ILE A 235 15.25 -1.09 -8.69
CA ILE A 235 15.78 0.14 -8.12
C ILE A 235 15.61 0.10 -6.61
N ILE A 236 16.74 0.17 -5.90
CA ILE A 236 16.79 0.06 -4.46
C ILE A 236 16.80 1.47 -3.86
N LEU A 237 15.83 1.74 -3.00
CA LEU A 237 15.59 3.01 -2.32
C LEU A 237 15.79 2.84 -0.81
N GLY A 238 16.66 3.63 -0.22
CA GLY A 238 16.94 3.62 1.21
C GLY A 238 16.06 4.57 2.01
N THR A 239 16.21 4.53 3.33
CA THR A 239 15.54 5.44 4.25
C THR A 239 16.06 6.87 4.14
N GLU A 240 15.27 7.83 4.65
CA GLU A 240 15.71 9.21 4.77
C GLU A 240 16.81 9.35 5.82
N GLY A 241 17.82 10.14 5.50
CA GLY A 241 18.96 10.43 6.39
C GLY A 241 20.11 9.45 6.23
N GLU A 242 19.93 8.18 6.58
CA GLU A 242 21.00 7.17 6.51
C GLU A 242 21.20 6.58 5.11
N GLY A 243 20.16 6.63 4.26
CA GLY A 243 20.21 6.06 2.91
C GLY A 243 20.22 4.54 2.92
N LEU A 244 20.95 3.95 1.96
CA LEU A 244 21.15 2.52 1.85
C LEU A 244 22.37 2.08 2.66
N ALA A 245 22.34 0.86 3.19
CA ALA A 245 23.53 0.26 3.83
C ALA A 245 24.69 0.11 2.82
N ASP A 246 25.92 0.34 3.26
CA ASP A 246 27.11 0.21 2.40
C ASP A 246 27.19 -1.17 1.73
N ARG A 247 26.88 -2.23 2.47
CA ARG A 247 26.81 -3.60 1.94
C ARG A 247 25.83 -3.73 0.77
N THR A 248 24.67 -3.08 0.86
CA THR A 248 23.67 -3.09 -0.20
C THR A 248 24.19 -2.40 -1.45
N ILE A 249 24.82 -1.25 -1.29
CA ILE A 249 25.41 -0.48 -2.40
C ILE A 249 26.50 -1.31 -3.11
N GLU A 250 27.39 -1.94 -2.33
CA GLU A 250 28.50 -2.76 -2.85
C GLU A 250 28.04 -4.02 -3.59
N GLN A 251 26.87 -4.57 -3.23
CA GLN A 251 26.31 -5.77 -3.86
C GLN A 251 25.52 -5.47 -5.14
N CYS A 252 25.08 -4.23 -5.33
CA CYS A 252 24.32 -3.85 -6.53
C CYS A 252 25.23 -3.77 -7.77
N ASP A 253 24.62 -3.98 -8.94
CA ASP A 253 25.33 -3.90 -10.22
C ASP A 253 25.75 -2.47 -10.56
N ASP A 254 24.91 -1.49 -10.22
CA ASP A 254 25.19 -0.07 -10.39
C ASP A 254 24.78 0.76 -9.17
N THR A 255 25.45 1.88 -8.97
CA THR A 255 25.00 2.95 -8.09
C THR A 255 24.49 4.10 -8.93
N ILE A 256 23.30 4.61 -8.60
CA ILE A 256 22.61 5.62 -9.39
C ILE A 256 22.27 6.85 -8.55
N ARG A 257 22.24 8.01 -9.20
CA ARG A 257 21.87 9.29 -8.57
C ARG A 257 20.94 10.12 -9.44
N ILE A 258 20.13 10.93 -8.80
CA ILE A 258 19.41 12.02 -9.44
C ILE A 258 20.37 13.22 -9.49
N PRO A 259 20.74 13.74 -10.68
CA PRO A 259 21.52 14.97 -10.77
C PRO A 259 20.78 16.13 -10.13
N MET A 260 21.41 16.81 -9.17
CA MET A 260 20.80 17.91 -8.43
C MET A 260 21.62 19.17 -8.52
N SER A 261 20.99 20.33 -8.33
CA SER A 261 21.60 21.67 -8.39
C SER A 261 21.63 22.32 -7.01
N HIS A 262 22.36 23.41 -6.87
CA HIS A 262 22.39 24.27 -5.66
C HIS A 262 22.90 23.61 -4.39
N GLY A 263 23.72 22.55 -4.49
CA GLY A 263 24.27 21.86 -3.32
C GLY A 263 23.25 21.06 -2.54
N VAL A 264 22.11 20.69 -3.16
CA VAL A 264 21.13 19.75 -2.56
C VAL A 264 21.69 18.34 -2.74
N ASP A 265 21.84 17.61 -1.63
CA ASP A 265 22.44 16.28 -1.62
C ASP A 265 21.40 15.16 -1.82
N SER A 266 20.16 15.35 -1.37
CA SER A 266 19.15 14.31 -1.44
C SER A 266 17.74 14.89 -1.61
N LEU A 267 16.84 14.04 -2.12
CA LEU A 267 15.38 14.25 -2.11
C LEU A 267 14.73 13.31 -1.10
N ASN A 268 13.56 13.69 -0.62
CA ASN A 268 12.69 12.76 0.07
C ASN A 268 12.53 11.46 -0.75
N VAL A 269 12.59 10.31 -0.10
CA VAL A 269 12.59 9.00 -0.78
C VAL A 269 11.38 8.81 -1.68
N ALA A 270 10.21 9.35 -1.33
CA ALA A 270 9.02 9.29 -2.17
C ALA A 270 9.17 10.15 -3.43
N ALA A 271 9.77 11.33 -3.32
CA ALA A 271 10.07 12.18 -4.48
C ALA A 271 11.12 11.52 -5.38
N ALA A 272 12.18 10.96 -4.80
CA ALA A 272 13.19 10.21 -5.52
C ALA A 272 12.56 9.02 -6.27
N SER A 273 11.67 8.27 -5.63
CA SER A 273 10.97 7.14 -6.27
C SER A 273 10.14 7.57 -7.48
N ALA A 274 9.47 8.72 -7.41
CA ALA A 274 8.70 9.25 -8.52
C ALA A 274 9.60 9.63 -9.72
N ALA A 275 10.71 10.32 -9.47
CA ALA A 275 11.67 10.69 -10.51
C ALA A 275 12.25 9.45 -11.21
N VAL A 276 12.66 8.46 -10.45
CA VAL A 276 13.23 7.21 -10.98
C VAL A 276 12.18 6.42 -11.75
N SER A 277 10.98 6.26 -11.19
CA SER A 277 9.89 5.54 -11.87
C SER A 277 9.53 6.21 -13.20
N TYR A 278 9.45 7.54 -13.24
CA TYR A 278 9.18 8.29 -14.47
C TYR A 278 10.28 8.08 -15.52
N THR A 279 11.55 8.13 -15.12
CA THR A 279 12.70 7.97 -16.03
C THR A 279 12.72 6.58 -16.69
N HIS A 280 12.23 5.54 -15.98
CA HIS A 280 12.23 4.17 -16.45
C HIS A 280 10.86 3.66 -16.91
N LEU A 281 9.90 4.57 -17.14
CA LEU A 281 8.62 4.23 -17.74
C LEU A 281 8.82 3.48 -19.06
N THR A 282 8.23 2.30 -19.13
CA THR A 282 7.91 1.67 -20.40
C THR A 282 6.58 2.26 -20.87
N LEU A 283 6.62 3.39 -21.57
CA LEU A 283 5.42 3.87 -22.26
C LEU A 283 4.99 2.80 -23.27
N PRO A 284 3.67 2.50 -23.37
CA PRO A 284 3.21 1.69 -24.48
C PRO A 284 3.64 2.41 -25.76
N THR A 285 4.38 1.72 -26.61
CA THR A 285 4.61 2.17 -27.98
C THR A 285 3.24 2.23 -28.65
N THR A 286 2.74 3.45 -28.86
CA THR A 286 1.57 3.71 -29.69
C THR A 286 1.81 3.29 -31.12
#